data_5c04ae244046e001a2944470642263e5
#
_entry.id   5c04ae244046e001a2944470642263e5
#
_cell.length_a   1.000
_cell.length_b   1.000
_cell.length_c   1.000
_cell.angle_alpha   90.00
_cell.angle_beta   90.00
_cell.angle_gamma   90.00
#
_symmetry.space_group_name_H-M   'P 1'
#
loop_
_entity.id
_entity.type
_entity.pdbx_description
1 polymer ?
#
loop_
_entity_poly.entity_id
_entity_poly.type
_entity_poly.pdbx_seq_one_letter_code
_entity_poly.pdbx_strand_id
1 'polypeptide(L)'
;NAVHVSPHGLRGKMDKGDQSFILVDLRSPQEYEKEHIIGAINIYAYRDPNTSVYEEKDRIVEAFRALPKDKDIIVYCYSTPCMTGRKIGKILAENDIFVKHLGIGWNEWRHFWTLWNHEHEWRTTRAEDYITKGKEPGTPKVRELPSPCGAGELGC
;
A
#
# COMPACT_ATOMS: atom_id res chain seq x y z
N ASN A 1 15.18 -5.39 -10.01
CA ASN A 1 14.11 -4.45 -9.63
C ASN A 1 13.03 -5.20 -8.87
N ALA A 2 12.92 -4.97 -7.57
CA ALA A 2 11.90 -5.59 -6.77
C ALA A 2 10.52 -5.10 -7.22
N VAL A 3 9.70 -6.00 -7.74
CA VAL A 3 8.31 -5.72 -8.13
C VAL A 3 7.40 -5.73 -6.89
N HIS A 4 7.79 -6.46 -5.85
CA HIS A 4 7.04 -6.59 -4.60
C HIS A 4 7.72 -5.83 -3.46
N VAL A 5 6.90 -5.16 -2.66
CA VAL A 5 7.33 -4.45 -1.45
C VAL A 5 6.89 -5.25 -0.24
N SER A 6 7.83 -5.50 0.68
CA SER A 6 7.51 -6.14 1.95
C SER A 6 6.56 -5.26 2.77
N PRO A 7 5.45 -5.80 3.30
CA PRO A 7 4.57 -5.03 4.18
C PRO A 7 5.29 -4.55 5.45
N HIS A 8 6.15 -5.37 6.02
CA HIS A 8 6.98 -4.98 7.17
C HIS A 8 7.95 -3.85 6.79
N GLY A 9 8.57 -3.93 5.61
CA GLY A 9 9.43 -2.88 5.08
C GLY A 9 8.69 -1.56 4.86
N LEU A 10 7.47 -1.62 4.33
CA LEU A 10 6.61 -0.44 4.16
C LEU A 10 6.27 0.20 5.51
N ARG A 11 5.88 -0.60 6.49
CA ARG A 11 5.62 -0.10 7.83
C ARG A 11 6.86 0.58 8.44
N GLY A 12 8.04 -0.02 8.26
CA GLY A 12 9.30 0.57 8.71
C GLY A 12 9.59 1.93 8.09
N LYS A 13 9.27 2.11 6.80
CA LYS A 13 9.35 3.42 6.14
C LYS A 13 8.39 4.43 6.76
N MET A 14 7.16 4.01 7.06
CA MET A 14 6.19 4.87 7.75
C MET A 14 6.71 5.32 9.13
N ASP A 15 7.27 4.40 9.90
CA ASP A 15 7.83 4.69 11.22
C ASP A 15 8.97 5.71 11.17
N LYS A 16 9.74 5.71 10.09
CA LYS A 16 10.85 6.65 9.86
C LYS A 16 10.42 7.98 9.27
N GLY A 17 9.15 8.13 8.91
CA GLY A 17 8.66 9.32 8.21
C GLY A 17 9.16 9.43 6.77
N ASP A 18 9.53 8.31 6.15
CA ASP A 18 9.97 8.25 4.75
C ASP A 18 8.79 8.58 3.82
N GLN A 19 8.96 9.60 3.00
CA GLN A 19 7.96 10.07 2.02
C GLN A 19 8.45 9.87 0.57
N SER A 20 9.39 8.97 0.33
CA SER A 20 9.94 8.69 -1.00
C SER A 20 9.03 7.85 -1.88
N PHE A 21 7.85 7.49 -1.40
CA PHE A 21 6.88 6.65 -2.11
C PHE A 21 5.47 7.23 -2.05
N ILE A 22 4.64 6.76 -2.97
CA ILE A 22 3.20 7.03 -2.98
C ILE A 22 2.49 5.69 -2.85
N LEU A 23 1.65 5.54 -1.82
CA LEU A 23 0.84 4.35 -1.61
C LEU A 23 -0.54 4.55 -2.22
N VAL A 24 -0.98 3.62 -3.05
CA VAL A 24 -2.26 3.69 -3.76
C VAL A 24 -3.14 2.49 -3.42
N ASP A 25 -4.32 2.79 -2.91
CA ASP A 25 -5.39 1.82 -2.66
C ASP A 25 -6.24 1.67 -3.93
N LEU A 26 -6.29 0.47 -4.48
CA LEU A 26 -7.03 0.16 -5.70
C LEU A 26 -8.48 -0.28 -5.44
N ARG A 27 -8.90 -0.34 -4.17
CA ARG A 27 -10.27 -0.73 -3.81
C ARG A 27 -11.27 0.38 -4.15
N SER A 28 -12.56 0.06 -4.01
CA SER A 28 -13.62 1.04 -4.25
C SER A 28 -13.50 2.25 -3.31
N PRO A 29 -13.99 3.43 -3.73
CA PRO A 29 -14.00 4.61 -2.86
C PRO A 29 -14.72 4.36 -1.52
N GLN A 30 -15.80 3.59 -1.52
CA GLN A 30 -16.57 3.29 -0.32
C GLN A 30 -15.75 2.49 0.69
N GLU A 31 -15.00 1.49 0.23
CA GLU A 31 -14.14 0.69 1.08
C GLU A 31 -12.94 1.48 1.58
N TYR A 32 -12.34 2.29 0.71
CA TYR A 32 -11.26 3.21 1.09
C TYR A 32 -11.71 4.19 2.20
N GLU A 33 -12.85 4.81 2.04
CA GLU A 33 -13.37 5.77 3.02
C GLU A 33 -13.72 5.11 4.36
N LYS A 34 -14.14 3.85 4.32
CA LYS A 34 -14.44 3.09 5.53
C LYS A 34 -13.19 2.88 6.39
N GLU A 35 -12.14 2.36 5.80
CA GLU A 35 -10.81 2.21 6.40
C GLU A 35 -9.78 1.99 5.29
N HIS A 36 -8.59 2.55 5.42
CA HIS A 36 -7.49 2.32 4.51
C HIS A 36 -6.15 2.40 5.23
N ILE A 37 -5.10 1.91 4.59
CA ILE A 37 -3.73 2.04 5.11
C ILE A 37 -3.40 3.53 5.18
N ILE A 38 -2.93 3.97 6.34
CA ILE A 38 -2.63 5.39 6.57
C ILE A 38 -1.61 5.91 5.55
N GLY A 39 -1.88 7.06 4.98
CA GLY A 39 -1.06 7.68 3.94
C GLY A 39 -1.43 7.27 2.51
N ALA A 40 -2.29 6.27 2.32
CA ALA A 40 -2.70 5.83 0.99
C ALA A 40 -3.69 6.80 0.34
N ILE A 41 -3.50 7.06 -0.95
CA ILE A 41 -4.52 7.70 -1.79
C ILE A 41 -5.36 6.62 -2.47
N ASN A 42 -6.54 6.99 -2.96
CA ASN A 42 -7.42 6.07 -3.67
C ASN A 42 -7.42 6.33 -5.18
N ILE A 43 -7.02 5.33 -5.95
CA ILE A 43 -7.26 5.27 -7.39
C ILE A 43 -7.94 3.93 -7.63
N TYR A 44 -9.27 3.93 -7.64
CA TYR A 44 -10.03 2.69 -7.72
C TYR A 44 -9.92 2.02 -9.10
N ALA A 45 -9.79 0.68 -9.10
CA ALA A 45 -9.66 -0.11 -10.30
C ALA A 45 -11.02 -0.37 -10.99
N TYR A 46 -12.08 -0.50 -10.20
CA TYR A 46 -13.42 -0.82 -10.70
C TYR A 46 -14.43 0.22 -10.23
N ARG A 47 -15.27 0.67 -11.17
CA ARG A 47 -16.43 1.51 -10.86
C ARG A 47 -17.50 0.70 -10.13
N ASP A 48 -17.71 -0.52 -10.58
CA ASP A 48 -18.68 -1.46 -10.04
C ASP A 48 -18.23 -2.91 -10.36
N PRO A 49 -18.83 -3.95 -9.74
CA PRO A 49 -18.45 -5.35 -9.98
C PRO A 49 -18.59 -5.84 -11.43
N ASN A 50 -19.37 -5.18 -12.25
CA ASN A 50 -19.65 -5.58 -13.62
C ASN A 50 -18.74 -4.91 -14.65
N THR A 51 -17.98 -3.88 -14.24
CA THR A 51 -17.08 -3.13 -15.11
C THR A 51 -15.68 -3.72 -15.08
N SER A 52 -15.14 -4.07 -16.24
CA SER A 52 -13.76 -4.56 -16.34
C SER A 52 -12.75 -3.44 -16.09
N VAL A 53 -11.63 -3.79 -15.46
CA VAL A 53 -10.51 -2.86 -15.30
C VAL A 53 -10.00 -2.35 -16.65
N TYR A 54 -10.11 -3.15 -17.71
CA TYR A 54 -9.70 -2.76 -19.06
C TYR A 54 -10.62 -1.72 -19.70
N GLU A 55 -11.87 -1.67 -19.29
CA GLU A 55 -12.82 -0.62 -19.72
C GLU A 55 -12.51 0.73 -19.06
N GLU A 56 -11.88 0.70 -17.91
CA GLU A 56 -11.49 1.89 -17.12
C GLU A 56 -10.03 2.30 -17.37
N LYS A 57 -9.32 1.66 -18.28
CA LYS A 57 -7.85 1.83 -18.41
C LYS A 57 -7.43 3.29 -18.64
N ASP A 58 -8.15 4.05 -19.47
CA ASP A 58 -7.76 5.42 -19.78
C ASP A 58 -7.84 6.33 -18.54
N ARG A 59 -8.90 6.17 -17.75
CA ARG A 59 -9.05 6.87 -16.48
C ARG A 59 -7.92 6.52 -15.52
N ILE A 60 -7.61 5.23 -15.40
CA ILE A 60 -6.57 4.73 -14.51
C ILE A 60 -5.21 5.26 -14.93
N VAL A 61 -4.87 5.15 -16.21
CA VAL A 61 -3.59 5.64 -16.74
C VAL A 61 -3.43 7.14 -16.49
N GLU A 62 -4.46 7.94 -16.74
CA GLU A 62 -4.42 9.38 -16.49
C GLU A 62 -4.22 9.70 -15.01
N ALA A 63 -4.93 8.99 -14.12
CA ALA A 63 -4.79 9.20 -12.68
C ALA A 63 -3.36 8.92 -12.19
N PHE A 64 -2.74 7.84 -12.69
CA PHE A 64 -1.36 7.52 -12.33
C PHE A 64 -0.34 8.46 -12.98
N ARG A 65 -0.59 8.96 -14.19
CA ARG A 65 0.27 9.96 -14.83
C ARG A 65 0.32 11.28 -14.08
N ALA A 66 -0.74 11.63 -13.38
CA ALA A 66 -0.81 12.84 -12.57
C ALA A 66 0.02 12.76 -11.29
N LEU A 67 0.49 11.57 -10.90
CA LEU A 67 1.31 11.38 -9.70
C LEU A 67 2.75 11.89 -9.92
N PRO A 68 3.43 12.33 -8.84
CA PRO A 68 4.85 12.70 -8.92
C PRO A 68 5.70 11.55 -9.49
N LYS A 69 6.60 11.88 -10.42
CA LYS A 69 7.41 10.89 -11.14
C LYS A 69 8.73 10.57 -10.45
N ASP A 70 9.08 11.33 -9.43
CA ASP A 70 10.29 11.16 -8.63
C ASP A 70 10.13 10.23 -7.43
N LYS A 71 8.93 9.64 -7.27
CA LYS A 71 8.61 8.73 -6.16
C LYS A 71 8.20 7.35 -6.68
N ASP A 72 8.57 6.32 -5.93
CA ASP A 72 8.05 4.98 -6.16
C ASP A 72 6.54 4.94 -5.90
N ILE A 73 5.80 4.29 -6.81
CA ILE A 73 4.37 4.08 -6.64
C ILE A 73 4.16 2.64 -6.18
N ILE A 74 3.51 2.47 -5.02
CA ILE A 74 3.21 1.18 -4.42
C ILE A 74 1.70 1.01 -4.39
N VAL A 75 1.20 -0.07 -4.98
CA VAL A 75 -0.24 -0.34 -5.05
C VAL A 75 -0.63 -1.52 -4.17
N TYR A 76 -1.83 -1.49 -3.61
CA TYR A 76 -2.44 -2.63 -2.92
C TYR A 76 -3.94 -2.73 -3.21
N CYS A 77 -4.49 -3.91 -2.99
CA CYS A 77 -5.88 -4.23 -3.20
C CYS A 77 -6.46 -4.97 -1.98
N TYR A 78 -7.42 -5.85 -2.17
CA TYR A 78 -8.16 -6.54 -1.10
C TYR A 78 -7.33 -7.56 -0.32
N SER A 79 -6.57 -8.39 -1.03
CA SER A 79 -5.86 -9.53 -0.44
C SER A 79 -4.69 -9.96 -1.30
N THR A 80 -3.82 -10.80 -0.76
CA THR A 80 -2.67 -11.35 -1.49
C THR A 80 -3.06 -12.03 -2.82
N PRO A 81 -4.12 -12.87 -2.90
CA PRO A 81 -4.48 -13.50 -4.16
C PRO A 81 -5.22 -12.59 -5.16
N CYS A 82 -5.48 -11.34 -4.81
CA CYS A 82 -6.17 -10.40 -5.69
C CYS A 82 -5.35 -10.11 -6.95
N MET A 83 -5.94 -10.38 -8.12
CA MET A 83 -5.29 -10.17 -9.41
C MET A 83 -5.34 -8.73 -9.92
N THR A 84 -6.10 -7.87 -9.27
CA THR A 84 -6.31 -6.47 -9.69
C THR A 84 -5.00 -5.71 -9.82
N GLY A 85 -4.11 -5.85 -8.85
CA GLY A 85 -2.79 -5.20 -8.89
C GLY A 85 -1.98 -5.62 -10.11
N ARG A 86 -2.01 -6.88 -10.49
CA ARG A 86 -1.29 -7.39 -11.68
C ARG A 86 -1.89 -6.84 -12.97
N LYS A 87 -3.22 -6.78 -13.07
CA LYS A 87 -3.90 -6.21 -14.24
C LYS A 87 -3.59 -4.73 -14.39
N ILE A 88 -3.65 -3.98 -13.30
CA ILE A 88 -3.29 -2.56 -13.27
C ILE A 88 -1.82 -2.38 -13.62
N GLY A 89 -0.92 -3.15 -13.04
CA GLY A 89 0.51 -3.09 -13.31
C GLY A 89 0.83 -3.33 -14.79
N LYS A 90 0.13 -4.27 -15.43
CA LYS A 90 0.28 -4.52 -16.87
C LYS A 90 -0.16 -3.30 -17.70
N ILE A 91 -1.36 -2.78 -17.43
CA ILE A 91 -1.90 -1.60 -18.13
C ILE A 91 -0.95 -0.42 -18.01
N LEU A 92 -0.45 -0.17 -16.81
CA LEU A 92 0.47 0.94 -16.56
C LEU A 92 1.82 0.75 -17.25
N ALA A 93 2.37 -0.46 -17.21
CA ALA A 93 3.64 -0.77 -17.88
C ALA A 93 3.55 -0.59 -19.40
N GLU A 94 2.42 -0.95 -20.01
CA GLU A 94 2.13 -0.70 -21.43
C GLU A 94 2.06 0.80 -21.78
N ASN A 95 1.94 1.67 -20.78
CA ASN A 95 1.94 3.12 -20.89
C ASN A 95 3.17 3.78 -20.23
N ASP A 96 4.26 3.03 -20.08
CA ASP A 96 5.54 3.47 -19.50
C ASP A 96 5.43 3.98 -18.06
N ILE A 97 4.45 3.48 -17.31
CA ILE A 97 4.30 3.76 -15.88
C ILE A 97 4.57 2.48 -15.10
N PHE A 98 5.58 2.51 -14.22
CA PHE A 98 5.99 1.34 -13.46
C PHE A 98 5.59 1.49 -12.00
N VAL A 99 4.89 0.47 -11.48
CA VAL A 99 4.43 0.42 -10.09
C VAL A 99 4.98 -0.81 -9.40
N LYS A 100 5.13 -0.71 -8.09
CA LYS A 100 5.45 -1.84 -7.22
C LYS A 100 4.17 -2.32 -6.53
N HIS A 101 4.16 -3.57 -6.12
CA HIS A 101 3.02 -4.17 -5.45
C HIS A 101 3.36 -4.42 -3.99
N LEU A 102 2.48 -4.00 -3.08
CA LEU A 102 2.55 -4.44 -1.70
C LEU A 102 2.35 -5.97 -1.67
N GLY A 103 3.18 -6.68 -0.94
CA GLY A 103 3.17 -8.14 -0.90
C GLY A 103 1.93 -8.75 -0.28
N ILE A 104 1.10 -7.94 0.38
CA ILE A 104 -0.20 -8.31 0.95
C ILE A 104 -1.27 -7.30 0.54
N GLY A 105 -2.53 -7.65 0.80
CA GLY A 105 -3.64 -6.71 0.60
C GLY A 105 -4.15 -6.13 1.91
N TRP A 106 -5.25 -5.39 1.81
CA TRP A 106 -5.93 -4.78 2.95
C TRP A 106 -6.31 -5.80 4.04
N ASN A 107 -6.86 -6.96 3.63
CA ASN A 107 -7.31 -7.96 4.59
C ASN A 107 -6.19 -8.41 5.53
N GLU A 108 -5.02 -8.71 4.99
CA GLU A 108 -3.87 -9.13 5.78
C GLU A 108 -3.30 -7.98 6.60
N TRP A 109 -3.26 -6.78 6.05
CA TRP A 109 -2.81 -5.59 6.80
C TRP A 109 -3.69 -5.34 8.02
N ARG A 110 -5.00 -5.37 7.85
CA ARG A 110 -5.96 -5.00 8.89
C ARG A 110 -6.23 -6.13 9.89
N HIS A 111 -6.36 -7.35 9.42
CA HIS A 111 -6.92 -8.47 10.21
C HIS A 111 -5.91 -9.57 10.56
N PHE A 112 -4.75 -9.59 9.92
CA PHE A 112 -3.74 -10.62 10.12
C PHE A 112 -2.39 -10.00 10.50
N TRP A 113 -2.42 -9.11 11.47
CA TRP A 113 -1.26 -8.31 11.90
C TRP A 113 -0.04 -9.16 12.26
N THR A 114 -0.24 -10.26 12.98
CA THR A 114 0.84 -11.15 13.39
C THR A 114 1.40 -11.99 12.25
N LEU A 115 0.68 -12.12 11.14
CA LEU A 115 1.14 -12.88 9.97
C LEU A 115 2.39 -12.29 9.32
N TRP A 116 2.47 -10.96 9.28
CA TRP A 116 3.50 -10.24 8.53
C TRP A 116 4.36 -9.31 9.39
N ASN A 117 4.09 -9.22 10.69
CA ASN A 117 4.93 -8.51 11.66
C ASN A 117 5.73 -9.49 12.50
N HIS A 118 6.88 -9.03 13.02
CA HIS A 118 7.75 -9.86 13.84
C HIS A 118 7.18 -10.07 15.23
N GLU A 119 7.43 -11.22 15.82
CA GLU A 119 6.87 -11.61 17.13
C GLU A 119 7.12 -10.59 18.22
N HIS A 120 8.34 -10.02 18.27
CA HIS A 120 8.70 -9.01 19.27
C HIS A 120 7.94 -7.70 19.13
N GLU A 121 7.29 -7.48 17.99
CA GLU A 121 6.50 -6.27 17.70
C GLU A 121 5.01 -6.45 17.99
N TRP A 122 4.52 -7.67 18.17
CA TRP A 122 3.08 -7.94 18.30
C TRP A 122 2.41 -7.21 19.47
N ARG A 123 3.15 -6.97 20.55
CA ARG A 123 2.64 -6.28 21.75
C ARG A 123 2.90 -4.78 21.74
N THR A 124 3.79 -4.31 20.89
CA THR A 124 4.21 -2.91 20.81
C THR A 124 3.62 -2.16 19.62
N THR A 125 3.01 -2.88 18.68
CA THR A 125 2.37 -2.32 17.49
C THR A 125 0.94 -2.80 17.38
N ARG A 126 0.09 -2.00 16.72
CA ARG A 126 -1.32 -2.34 16.46
C ARG A 126 -1.70 -1.89 15.05
N ALA A 127 -2.58 -2.66 14.41
CA ALA A 127 -3.10 -2.30 13.10
C ALA A 127 -3.74 -0.90 13.09
N GLU A 128 -4.42 -0.53 14.17
CA GLU A 128 -5.12 0.75 14.32
C GLU A 128 -4.20 1.97 14.19
N ASP A 129 -2.91 1.80 14.51
CA ASP A 129 -1.91 2.88 14.41
C ASP A 129 -1.45 3.10 12.96
N TYR A 130 -1.75 2.17 12.06
CA TYR A 130 -1.31 2.17 10.66
C TYR A 130 -2.48 2.15 9.67
N ILE A 131 -3.66 2.50 10.13
CA ILE A 131 -4.87 2.67 9.32
C ILE A 131 -5.53 4.00 9.66
N THR A 132 -6.40 4.46 8.75
CA THR A 132 -7.23 5.64 8.98
C THR A 132 -8.57 5.48 8.29
N LYS A 133 -9.48 6.42 8.52
CA LYS A 133 -10.85 6.47 7.97
C LYS A 133 -11.05 7.79 7.25
N GLY A 134 -11.96 7.79 6.29
CA GLY A 134 -12.37 8.99 5.56
C GLY A 134 -11.70 9.13 4.21
N LYS A 135 -11.89 10.28 3.60
CA LYS A 135 -11.43 10.58 2.23
C LYS A 135 -9.97 10.99 2.16
N GLU A 136 -9.40 11.44 3.28
CA GLU A 136 -8.03 11.93 3.32
C GLU A 136 -7.05 10.78 3.56
N PRO A 137 -5.84 10.82 2.97
CA PRO A 137 -4.84 9.78 3.16
C PRO A 137 -4.43 9.58 4.61
N GLY A 138 -4.39 10.64 5.40
CA GLY A 138 -3.79 10.63 6.74
C GLY A 138 -2.27 10.69 6.66
N THR A 139 -1.65 10.92 7.80
CA THR A 139 -0.19 11.01 7.92
C THR A 139 0.31 10.00 8.95
N PRO A 140 1.18 9.06 8.57
CA PRO A 140 1.80 8.15 9.53
C PRO A 140 2.61 8.91 10.58
N LYS A 141 2.56 8.45 11.82
CA LYS A 141 3.41 9.01 12.89
C LYS A 141 4.80 8.39 12.84
N VAL A 142 5.81 9.22 13.01
CA VAL A 142 7.18 8.75 13.24
C VAL A 142 7.23 8.00 14.58
N ARG A 143 7.81 6.80 14.58
CA ARG A 143 7.88 5.92 15.76
C ARG A 143 9.26 5.31 15.87
N GLU A 144 9.76 5.24 17.09
CA GLU A 144 10.93 4.44 17.44
C GLU A 144 10.44 3.15 18.09
N LEU A 145 10.62 2.03 17.42
CA LEU A 145 10.27 0.73 17.97
C LEU A 145 11.54 0.07 18.53
N PRO A 146 11.43 -0.58 19.69
CA PRO A 146 12.56 -1.32 20.25
C PRO A 146 12.95 -2.45 19.28
N SER A 147 14.24 -2.50 18.93
CA SER A 147 14.78 -3.57 18.10
C SER A 147 15.56 -4.56 18.99
N PRO A 148 15.27 -5.85 18.94
CA PRO A 148 16.03 -6.86 19.68
C PRO A 148 17.44 -7.03 19.12
N CYS A 149 17.72 -6.53 17.92
CA CYS A 149 18.99 -6.69 17.22
C CYS A 149 19.92 -5.49 17.36
N GLY A 150 19.52 -4.49 18.17
CA GLY A 150 20.33 -3.26 18.34
C GLY A 150 20.36 -2.38 17.09
N ALA A 151 21.15 -1.31 17.14
CA ALA A 151 21.26 -0.31 16.07
C ALA A 151 22.36 -0.64 15.04
N GLY A 152 22.55 -1.90 14.67
CA GLY A 152 23.56 -2.31 13.71
C GLY A 152 23.08 -2.24 12.26
N GLU A 153 24.01 -2.10 11.29
CA GLU A 153 23.74 -2.09 9.85
C GLU A 153 23.04 -3.36 9.34
N LEU A 154 23.09 -4.43 10.08
CA LEU A 154 22.52 -5.74 9.77
C LEU A 154 21.34 -6.08 10.69
N GLY A 155 20.55 -5.10 11.08
CA GLY A 155 19.35 -5.32 11.87
C GLY A 155 18.49 -6.46 11.30
N CYS A 156 17.98 -7.32 12.14
CA CYS A 156 17.14 -8.45 11.75
C CYS A 156 15.79 -8.03 11.17
#